data_a56954115098621a6e49343d037c075e
#
_entry.id   a56954115098621a6e49343d037c075e
#
_cell.length_a   1.000
_cell.length_b   1.000
_cell.length_c   1.000
_cell.angle_alpha   90.00
_cell.angle_beta   90.00
_cell.angle_gamma   90.00
#
_symmetry.space_group_name_H-M   'P 1'
#
loop_
_entity.id
_entity.type
_entity.pdbx_description
1 polymer ?
#
loop_
_entity_poly.entity_id
_entity_poly.type
_entity_poly.pdbx_seq_one_letter_code
_entity_poly.pdbx_strand_id
1 'polypeptide(L)'
;MIQFKKIFRYTLFTLCIILTNQSSYSQDKQPSDVSASYGKASINYLSNYIYTGRKDSLAYPYITPVLGYFDKSGFYITGSLSYLSSKTDKRVDMFALDLGYEFSITEKFTGSVYGNKSFYNKASSAITNDMKGSLGSTLSYDFGLLQINSGTDVYFSSKPDFALNLGLSHQFIIGSENQQWTIEPSALVNFSSLHYYEGFTNNRIGRPGIIIPNSSSVSSSTTVNKSGFTLLDYEIIIPISYDAKTWGFTSNFTFAFPKNPIYTTSVNTIKFSNGTQLVQTIDSTPYSETNLKTTFFAELGVYFKF
;
A
#
# COMPACT_ATOMS: atom_id res chain seq x y z
N MET A 1 5.89 -38.27 17.95
CA MET A 1 6.90 -37.18 17.93
C MET A 1 7.28 -36.73 16.51
N ILE A 2 6.75 -37.34 15.46
CA ILE A 2 7.04 -37.00 14.04
C ILE A 2 5.94 -36.14 13.43
N GLN A 3 4.73 -36.11 13.98
CA GLN A 3 3.63 -35.28 13.43
C GLN A 3 3.70 -33.80 13.84
N PHE A 4 4.35 -33.43 14.94
CA PHE A 4 4.50 -32.03 15.34
C PHE A 4 5.47 -31.22 14.48
N LYS A 5 6.40 -31.85 13.76
CA LYS A 5 7.37 -31.17 12.90
C LYS A 5 6.80 -30.69 11.56
N LYS A 6 5.65 -31.20 11.11
CA LYS A 6 5.03 -30.81 9.83
C LYS A 6 4.10 -29.61 9.93
N ILE A 7 3.54 -29.33 11.12
CA ILE A 7 2.55 -28.24 11.32
C ILE A 7 3.25 -26.88 11.38
N PHE A 8 4.56 -26.84 11.64
CA PHE A 8 5.33 -25.63 11.93
C PHE A 8 5.87 -24.89 10.70
N ARG A 9 5.57 -25.34 9.46
CA ARG A 9 6.22 -24.88 8.23
C ARG A 9 5.44 -23.81 7.44
N TYR A 10 4.29 -23.36 7.91
CA TYR A 10 3.36 -22.58 7.08
C TYR A 10 3.11 -21.15 7.57
N THR A 11 3.95 -20.65 8.44
CA THR A 11 3.76 -19.35 9.04
C THR A 11 4.73 -18.34 8.42
N LEU A 12 4.32 -17.59 7.47
CA LEU A 12 4.87 -16.25 7.20
C LEU A 12 4.43 -15.67 5.86
N PHE A 13 3.67 -14.68 5.87
CA PHE A 13 3.71 -13.64 4.84
C PHE A 13 2.53 -12.67 4.97
N THR A 14 2.56 -11.72 5.87
CA THR A 14 1.40 -10.86 6.05
C THR A 14 1.69 -9.38 6.19
N LEU A 15 2.91 -8.91 6.06
CA LEU A 15 3.15 -7.54 6.49
C LEU A 15 3.60 -6.55 5.43
N CYS A 16 3.86 -6.97 4.20
CA CYS A 16 4.29 -6.07 3.13
C CYS A 16 3.17 -5.28 2.46
N ILE A 17 1.91 -5.40 2.91
CA ILE A 17 0.77 -4.97 2.10
C ILE A 17 0.34 -3.52 2.36
N ILE A 18 0.83 -2.86 3.40
CA ILE A 18 0.17 -1.65 3.88
C ILE A 18 0.76 -0.35 3.32
N LEU A 19 1.95 -0.36 2.80
CA LEU A 19 2.61 0.88 2.38
C LEU A 19 3.06 0.94 0.92
N THR A 20 3.13 -0.18 0.23
CA THR A 20 3.30 -0.17 -1.22
C THR A 20 1.93 -0.23 -1.85
N ASN A 21 1.70 0.56 -2.87
CA ASN A 21 0.52 0.51 -3.73
C ASN A 21 -0.15 -0.85 -3.63
N GLN A 22 -1.32 -0.89 -3.02
CA GLN A 22 -2.07 -2.08 -2.65
C GLN A 22 -2.16 -3.09 -3.80
N SER A 23 -1.05 -3.69 -4.15
CA SER A 23 -1.04 -4.91 -4.91
C SER A 23 -1.29 -5.99 -3.89
N SER A 24 -2.52 -6.47 -3.83
CA SER A 24 -2.89 -7.60 -3.00
C SER A 24 -2.19 -8.81 -3.48
N TYR A 25 -1.03 -9.01 -2.95
CA TYR A 25 -0.42 -10.32 -3.10
C TYR A 25 -1.11 -11.25 -2.12
N SER A 26 -1.83 -12.22 -2.66
CA SER A 26 -2.22 -13.40 -1.90
C SER A 26 -0.97 -13.92 -1.21
N GLN A 27 -1.08 -14.11 0.08
CA GLN A 27 -0.02 -14.70 0.88
C GLN A 27 0.18 -16.15 0.45
N ASP A 28 1.06 -16.34 -0.50
CA ASP A 28 1.47 -17.67 -0.90
C ASP A 28 2.40 -18.27 0.16
N LYS A 29 2.39 -19.58 0.25
CA LYS A 29 3.30 -20.36 1.11
C LYS A 29 4.73 -19.85 0.96
N GLN A 30 5.41 -19.76 2.09
CA GLN A 30 6.80 -19.34 2.16
C GLN A 30 7.72 -20.09 1.20
N PRO A 31 8.75 -19.45 0.63
CA PRO A 31 9.68 -20.05 -0.33
C PRO A 31 10.40 -21.33 0.14
N SER A 32 10.52 -21.53 1.47
CA SER A 32 11.15 -22.74 2.03
C SER A 32 10.44 -24.04 1.71
N ASP A 33 9.19 -24.01 1.23
CA ASP A 33 8.39 -25.18 0.86
C ASP A 33 7.95 -25.19 -0.60
N VAL A 34 8.35 -24.21 -1.40
CA VAL A 34 8.07 -24.21 -2.83
C VAL A 34 9.03 -25.20 -3.50
N SER A 35 8.53 -26.38 -3.81
CA SER A 35 9.32 -27.44 -4.48
C SER A 35 9.63 -27.09 -5.95
N ALA A 36 8.91 -26.16 -6.55
CA ALA A 36 9.07 -25.71 -7.94
C ALA A 36 8.72 -24.23 -8.09
N SER A 37 9.37 -23.56 -9.02
CA SER A 37 8.97 -22.23 -9.46
C SER A 37 7.62 -22.27 -10.16
N TYR A 38 6.83 -21.19 -10.09
CA TYR A 38 5.50 -21.13 -10.68
C TYR A 38 5.13 -19.73 -11.18
N GLY A 39 4.24 -19.70 -12.16
CA GLY A 39 3.55 -18.50 -12.59
C GLY A 39 2.25 -18.32 -11.81
N LYS A 40 1.84 -17.07 -11.58
CA LYS A 40 0.58 -16.73 -10.93
C LYS A 40 -0.10 -15.59 -11.67
N ALA A 41 -1.39 -15.77 -11.96
CA ALA A 41 -2.26 -14.72 -12.47
C ALA A 41 -3.38 -14.47 -11.47
N SER A 42 -3.67 -13.21 -11.14
CA SER A 42 -4.78 -12.84 -10.25
C SER A 42 -5.57 -11.65 -10.77
N ILE A 43 -6.80 -11.51 -10.28
CA ILE A 43 -7.60 -10.30 -10.37
C ILE A 43 -8.04 -9.94 -8.96
N ASN A 44 -7.76 -8.71 -8.56
CA ASN A 44 -8.08 -8.18 -7.25
C ASN A 44 -9.05 -7.00 -7.38
N TYR A 45 -9.99 -6.90 -6.46
CA TYR A 45 -10.90 -5.77 -6.32
C TYR A 45 -10.68 -5.09 -4.98
N LEU A 46 -10.41 -3.81 -5.00
CA LEU A 46 -10.30 -2.95 -3.82
C LEU A 46 -11.52 -2.04 -3.75
N SER A 47 -12.24 -2.08 -2.63
CA SER A 47 -13.46 -1.30 -2.44
C SER A 47 -13.25 0.20 -2.37
N ASN A 48 -12.11 0.63 -1.85
CA ASN A 48 -11.68 2.03 -1.79
C ASN A 48 -10.18 2.13 -1.56
N TYR A 49 -9.51 3.05 -2.26
CA TYR A 49 -8.11 3.35 -2.04
C TYR A 49 -7.95 4.24 -0.80
N ILE A 50 -7.28 3.70 0.21
CA ILE A 50 -7.02 4.37 1.49
C ILE A 50 -5.53 4.23 1.78
N TYR A 51 -4.88 5.32 2.14
CA TYR A 51 -3.48 5.33 2.50
C TYR A 51 -3.31 5.81 3.94
N THR A 52 -2.70 4.97 4.78
CA THR A 52 -2.50 5.25 6.23
C THR A 52 -3.79 5.72 6.93
N GLY A 53 -4.89 4.99 6.71
CA GLY A 53 -6.20 5.29 7.28
C GLY A 53 -6.91 6.50 6.70
N ARG A 54 -6.29 7.24 5.78
CA ARG A 54 -6.80 8.48 5.18
C ARG A 54 -7.51 8.20 3.87
N LYS A 55 -8.77 8.58 3.80
CA LYS A 55 -9.58 8.49 2.59
C LYS A 55 -9.82 9.86 1.99
N ASP A 56 -9.92 9.93 0.67
CA ASP A 56 -10.42 11.13 -0.01
C ASP A 56 -11.95 11.28 0.20
N SER A 57 -12.49 12.42 -0.17
CA SER A 57 -13.93 12.69 -0.18
C SER A 57 -14.71 11.76 -1.11
N LEU A 58 -14.06 11.26 -2.16
CA LEU A 58 -14.60 10.30 -3.11
C LEU A 58 -14.01 8.91 -2.88
N ALA A 59 -14.81 7.88 -3.11
CA ALA A 59 -14.31 6.51 -3.11
C ALA A 59 -13.60 6.21 -4.44
N TYR A 60 -12.43 5.58 -4.35
CA TYR A 60 -11.63 5.14 -5.50
C TYR A 60 -11.50 3.62 -5.49
N PRO A 61 -12.49 2.88 -6.02
CA PRO A 61 -12.40 1.43 -6.15
C PRO A 61 -11.50 1.08 -7.35
N TYR A 62 -10.67 0.04 -7.16
CA TYR A 62 -9.78 -0.45 -8.20
C TYR A 62 -10.05 -1.92 -8.53
N ILE A 63 -9.90 -2.26 -9.81
CA ILE A 63 -9.76 -3.62 -10.30
C ILE A 63 -8.33 -3.76 -10.80
N THR A 64 -7.60 -4.74 -10.26
CA THR A 64 -6.16 -4.88 -10.50
C THR A 64 -5.83 -6.30 -10.93
N PRO A 65 -5.73 -6.59 -12.24
CA PRO A 65 -5.06 -7.78 -12.71
C PRO A 65 -3.56 -7.74 -12.39
N VAL A 66 -3.03 -8.89 -11.98
CA VAL A 66 -1.61 -9.09 -11.65
C VAL A 66 -1.11 -10.35 -12.34
N LEU A 67 0.10 -10.28 -12.87
CA LEU A 67 0.84 -11.44 -13.36
C LEU A 67 2.19 -11.49 -12.66
N GLY A 68 2.56 -12.65 -12.13
CA GLY A 68 3.80 -12.85 -11.41
C GLY A 68 4.50 -14.14 -11.75
N TYR A 69 5.81 -14.15 -11.52
CA TYR A 69 6.66 -15.33 -11.51
C TYR A 69 7.37 -15.40 -10.17
N PHE A 70 7.33 -16.57 -9.55
CA PHE A 70 7.87 -16.86 -8.23
C PHE A 70 8.87 -18.00 -8.37
N ASP A 71 10.13 -17.72 -8.10
CA ASP A 71 11.19 -18.70 -8.19
C ASP A 71 11.36 -19.46 -6.87
N LYS A 72 11.64 -20.75 -6.96
CA LYS A 72 11.90 -21.61 -5.79
C LYS A 72 13.02 -21.13 -4.86
N SER A 73 13.90 -20.27 -5.35
CA SER A 73 14.98 -19.66 -4.54
C SER A 73 14.50 -18.52 -3.64
N GLY A 74 13.24 -18.06 -3.82
CA GLY A 74 12.65 -16.95 -3.10
C GLY A 74 12.60 -15.65 -3.89
N PHE A 75 13.22 -15.55 -5.07
CA PHE A 75 13.05 -14.40 -5.95
C PHE A 75 11.66 -14.37 -6.57
N TYR A 76 11.08 -13.18 -6.70
CA TYR A 76 9.86 -13.00 -7.45
C TYR A 76 9.86 -11.69 -8.25
N ILE A 77 9.07 -11.68 -9.30
CA ILE A 77 8.76 -10.48 -10.09
C ILE A 77 7.26 -10.48 -10.39
N THR A 78 6.62 -9.32 -10.26
CA THR A 78 5.21 -9.17 -10.61
C THR A 78 4.97 -7.87 -11.37
N GLY A 79 3.95 -7.91 -12.22
CA GLY A 79 3.44 -6.74 -12.93
C GLY A 79 1.95 -6.59 -12.66
N SER A 80 1.49 -5.39 -12.37
CA SER A 80 0.09 -5.10 -12.08
C SER A 80 -0.41 -3.88 -12.84
N LEU A 81 -1.72 -3.86 -13.11
CA LEU A 81 -2.38 -2.77 -13.80
C LEU A 81 -3.64 -2.38 -13.02
N SER A 82 -3.65 -1.22 -12.39
CA SER A 82 -4.78 -0.76 -11.59
C SER A 82 -5.75 0.05 -12.44
N TYR A 83 -6.96 -0.47 -12.60
CA TYR A 83 -8.06 0.18 -13.28
C TYR A 83 -9.01 0.81 -12.26
N LEU A 84 -9.09 2.15 -12.27
CA LEU A 84 -10.04 2.90 -11.46
C LEU A 84 -11.46 2.68 -12.01
N SER A 85 -12.37 2.22 -11.15
CA SER A 85 -13.75 1.86 -11.47
C SER A 85 -14.77 2.72 -10.71
N SER A 86 -14.51 4.02 -10.57
CA SER A 86 -15.45 4.90 -9.87
C SER A 86 -16.66 5.28 -10.75
N LYS A 87 -17.70 5.87 -10.14
CA LYS A 87 -18.88 6.33 -10.88
C LYS A 87 -18.57 7.46 -11.85
N THR A 88 -17.62 8.32 -11.49
CA THR A 88 -17.27 9.54 -12.22
C THR A 88 -16.06 9.36 -13.13
N ASP A 89 -15.16 8.45 -12.75
CA ASP A 89 -13.89 8.24 -13.44
C ASP A 89 -13.64 6.75 -13.70
N LYS A 90 -13.31 6.44 -14.95
CA LYS A 90 -12.97 5.09 -15.40
C LYS A 90 -11.72 5.17 -16.27
N ARG A 91 -10.59 4.63 -15.78
CA ARG A 91 -9.33 4.65 -16.51
C ARG A 91 -8.33 3.66 -15.94
N VAL A 92 -7.33 3.33 -16.75
CA VAL A 92 -6.09 2.76 -16.21
C VAL A 92 -5.38 3.88 -15.47
N ASP A 93 -5.23 3.71 -14.16
CA ASP A 93 -4.70 4.74 -13.26
C ASP A 93 -3.23 4.55 -12.92
N MET A 94 -2.78 3.30 -12.87
CA MET A 94 -1.41 2.95 -12.52
C MET A 94 -1.01 1.62 -13.18
N PHE A 95 0.26 1.54 -13.56
CA PHE A 95 0.99 0.30 -13.80
C PHE A 95 2.12 0.19 -12.78
N ALA A 96 2.33 -0.99 -12.19
CA ALA A 96 3.43 -1.23 -11.25
C ALA A 96 4.21 -2.50 -11.61
N LEU A 97 5.51 -2.44 -11.31
CA LEU A 97 6.43 -3.57 -11.35
C LEU A 97 7.03 -3.75 -9.96
N ASP A 98 7.01 -4.97 -9.47
CA ASP A 98 7.59 -5.34 -8.19
C ASP A 98 8.61 -6.46 -8.38
N LEU A 99 9.69 -6.37 -7.64
CA LEU A 99 10.77 -7.34 -7.58
C LEU A 99 11.12 -7.56 -6.12
N GLY A 100 11.29 -8.80 -5.70
CA GLY A 100 11.68 -9.06 -4.32
C GLY A 100 12.38 -10.40 -4.13
N TYR A 101 12.86 -10.55 -2.92
CA TYR A 101 13.49 -11.77 -2.46
C TYR A 101 13.00 -12.09 -1.04
N GLU A 102 12.44 -13.26 -0.88
CA GLU A 102 11.95 -13.81 0.37
C GLU A 102 12.96 -14.80 0.92
N PHE A 103 13.18 -14.74 2.23
CA PHE A 103 14.15 -15.60 2.88
C PHE A 103 13.68 -16.06 4.25
N SER A 104 14.15 -17.24 4.66
CA SER A 104 14.00 -17.78 6.00
C SER A 104 15.37 -17.97 6.61
N ILE A 105 15.64 -17.26 7.72
CA ILE A 105 16.88 -17.42 8.49
C ILE A 105 16.74 -18.65 9.38
N THR A 106 15.56 -18.84 9.97
CA THR A 106 15.15 -20.02 10.73
C THR A 106 13.69 -20.34 10.44
N GLU A 107 13.18 -21.49 10.90
CA GLU A 107 11.73 -21.82 10.82
C GLU A 107 10.82 -20.76 11.47
N LYS A 108 11.36 -19.93 12.37
CA LYS A 108 10.62 -18.89 13.10
C LYS A 108 10.93 -17.47 12.65
N PHE A 109 12.07 -17.27 12.00
CA PHE A 109 12.53 -15.94 11.61
C PHE A 109 12.66 -15.85 10.10
N THR A 110 11.85 -15.04 9.52
CA THR A 110 11.74 -14.89 8.07
C THR A 110 11.68 -13.42 7.71
N GLY A 111 11.88 -13.13 6.46
CA GLY A 111 11.83 -11.77 5.97
C GLY A 111 11.81 -11.67 4.47
N SER A 112 11.69 -10.44 3.99
CA SER A 112 11.82 -10.12 2.58
C SER A 112 12.54 -8.79 2.38
N VAL A 113 13.12 -8.63 1.20
CA VAL A 113 13.55 -7.35 0.66
C VAL A 113 12.90 -7.17 -0.71
N TYR A 114 12.44 -5.97 -1.01
CA TYR A 114 11.72 -5.73 -2.25
C TYR A 114 11.91 -4.31 -2.77
N GLY A 115 11.65 -4.16 -4.06
CA GLY A 115 11.58 -2.87 -4.74
C GLY A 115 10.34 -2.80 -5.62
N ASN A 116 9.77 -1.61 -5.68
CA ASN A 116 8.61 -1.28 -6.50
C ASN A 116 8.94 -0.13 -7.45
N LYS A 117 8.38 -0.18 -8.65
CA LYS A 117 8.33 0.93 -9.60
C LYS A 117 6.90 1.17 -10.06
N SER A 118 6.38 2.36 -9.79
CA SER A 118 5.02 2.76 -10.14
C SER A 118 5.01 3.81 -11.24
N PHE A 119 4.09 3.64 -12.19
CA PHE A 119 3.84 4.54 -13.32
C PHE A 119 2.38 4.99 -13.26
N TYR A 120 2.16 6.17 -12.72
CA TYR A 120 0.82 6.74 -12.59
C TYR A 120 0.35 7.44 -13.85
N ASN A 121 -0.95 7.35 -14.12
CA ASN A 121 -1.62 8.19 -15.08
C ASN A 121 -1.50 9.66 -14.65
N LYS A 122 -1.30 10.57 -15.59
CA LYS A 122 -1.23 12.01 -15.31
C LYS A 122 -2.49 12.56 -14.63
N ALA A 123 -3.64 11.91 -14.85
CA ALA A 123 -4.91 12.25 -14.23
C ALA A 123 -5.15 11.53 -12.89
N SER A 124 -4.19 10.74 -12.41
CA SER A 124 -4.35 10.00 -11.15
C SER A 124 -4.62 10.93 -9.99
N SER A 125 -5.61 10.56 -9.17
CA SER A 125 -5.96 11.26 -7.93
C SER A 125 -5.48 10.52 -6.68
N ALA A 126 -4.71 9.44 -6.87
CA ALA A 126 -4.14 8.71 -5.74
C ALA A 126 -3.22 9.61 -4.92
N ILE A 127 -3.33 9.54 -3.59
CA ILE A 127 -2.50 10.32 -2.67
C ILE A 127 -1.00 10.00 -2.82
N THR A 128 -0.70 8.81 -3.30
CA THR A 128 0.67 8.31 -3.54
C THR A 128 1.20 8.59 -4.95
N ASN A 129 0.50 9.38 -5.77
CA ASN A 129 0.86 9.59 -7.19
C ASN A 129 2.24 10.26 -7.39
N ASP A 130 2.80 10.89 -6.36
CA ASP A 130 4.18 11.43 -6.37
C ASP A 130 5.23 10.37 -5.99
N MET A 131 4.82 9.24 -5.41
CA MET A 131 5.70 8.13 -5.09
C MET A 131 5.93 7.26 -6.33
N LYS A 132 7.09 7.42 -6.96
CA LYS A 132 7.43 6.76 -8.23
C LYS A 132 8.01 5.37 -8.05
N GLY A 133 8.27 4.96 -6.83
CA GLY A 133 8.80 3.66 -6.45
C GLY A 133 9.22 3.62 -5.00
N SER A 134 9.56 2.44 -4.54
CA SER A 134 10.04 2.21 -3.17
C SER A 134 11.08 1.09 -3.12
N LEU A 135 11.82 1.08 -2.02
CA LEU A 135 12.60 -0.07 -1.55
C LEU A 135 12.17 -0.35 -0.12
N GLY A 136 11.94 -1.60 0.19
CA GLY A 136 11.49 -1.99 1.52
C GLY A 136 12.04 -3.33 1.99
N SER A 137 11.79 -3.61 3.25
CA SER A 137 12.07 -4.89 3.87
C SER A 137 11.04 -5.23 4.92
N THR A 138 10.83 -6.53 5.13
CA THR A 138 10.02 -7.03 6.24
C THR A 138 10.79 -8.07 7.02
N LEU A 139 10.49 -8.12 8.29
CA LEU A 139 10.98 -9.13 9.21
C LEU A 139 9.83 -9.62 10.08
N SER A 140 9.80 -10.91 10.32
CA SER A 140 8.78 -11.54 11.15
C SER A 140 9.40 -12.61 12.02
N TYR A 141 8.92 -12.67 13.26
CA TYR A 141 9.33 -13.68 14.22
C TYR A 141 8.13 -14.35 14.86
N ASP A 142 8.05 -15.67 14.72
CA ASP A 142 6.97 -16.49 15.28
C ASP A 142 7.34 -17.02 16.66
N PHE A 143 6.60 -16.58 17.68
CA PHE A 143 6.68 -17.09 19.06
C PHE A 143 5.78 -18.32 19.30
N GLY A 144 5.05 -18.78 18.28
CA GLY A 144 4.11 -19.89 18.32
C GLY A 144 2.67 -19.44 18.61
N LEU A 145 2.45 -18.65 19.65
CA LEU A 145 1.13 -18.08 19.95
C LEU A 145 0.88 -16.75 19.23
N LEU A 146 1.91 -15.96 19.04
CA LEU A 146 1.88 -14.66 18.38
C LEU A 146 3.10 -14.52 17.49
N GLN A 147 2.90 -13.84 16.39
CA GLN A 147 3.94 -13.43 15.47
C GLN A 147 4.13 -11.91 15.58
N ILE A 148 5.39 -11.48 15.75
CA ILE A 148 5.77 -10.06 15.67
C ILE A 148 6.25 -9.78 14.26
N ASN A 149 5.75 -8.72 13.71
CA ASN A 149 6.04 -8.27 12.35
C ASN A 149 6.58 -6.85 12.35
N SER A 150 7.55 -6.57 11.48
CA SER A 150 8.02 -5.22 11.22
C SER A 150 8.27 -5.03 9.73
N GLY A 151 7.98 -3.83 9.22
CA GLY A 151 8.27 -3.44 7.85
C GLY A 151 8.87 -2.05 7.80
N THR A 152 9.78 -1.83 6.87
CA THR A 152 10.38 -0.53 6.61
C THR A 152 10.38 -0.25 5.12
N ASP A 153 10.11 1.00 4.75
CA ASP A 153 10.11 1.45 3.36
C ASP A 153 10.80 2.80 3.20
N VAL A 154 11.44 2.96 2.07
CA VAL A 154 11.90 4.24 1.54
C VAL A 154 11.16 4.49 0.24
N TYR A 155 10.35 5.55 0.18
CA TYR A 155 9.61 5.95 -1.00
C TYR A 155 10.36 7.02 -1.78
N PHE A 156 10.44 6.84 -3.09
CA PHE A 156 11.07 7.78 -4.01
C PHE A 156 10.04 8.72 -4.62
N SER A 157 10.00 9.92 -4.09
CA SER A 157 9.19 11.04 -4.57
C SER A 157 10.10 12.26 -4.82
N SER A 158 9.53 13.45 -4.93
CA SER A 158 10.31 14.71 -4.98
C SER A 158 11.22 14.90 -3.75
N LYS A 159 10.78 14.46 -2.59
CA LYS A 159 11.54 14.30 -1.37
C LYS A 159 11.31 12.89 -0.83
N PRO A 160 12.36 12.12 -0.48
CA PRO A 160 12.18 10.77 0.03
C PRO A 160 11.33 10.73 1.31
N ASP A 161 10.46 9.73 1.42
CA ASP A 161 9.73 9.40 2.62
C ASP A 161 10.21 8.09 3.21
N PHE A 162 10.17 8.01 4.53
CA PHE A 162 10.51 6.81 5.29
C PHE A 162 9.29 6.33 6.03
N ALA A 163 9.03 5.04 6.01
CA ALA A 163 7.96 4.42 6.76
C ALA A 163 8.46 3.26 7.61
N LEU A 164 7.76 3.05 8.71
CA LEU A 164 7.92 1.90 9.61
C LEU A 164 6.53 1.42 10.00
N ASN A 165 6.33 0.14 9.91
CA ASN A 165 5.17 -0.51 10.53
C ASN A 165 5.62 -1.58 11.52
N LEU A 166 4.85 -1.74 12.57
CA LEU A 166 5.03 -2.77 13.59
C LEU A 166 3.68 -3.45 13.82
N GLY A 167 3.69 -4.76 13.94
CA GLY A 167 2.45 -5.51 14.06
C GLY A 167 2.57 -6.79 14.86
N LEU A 168 1.39 -7.23 15.30
CA LEU A 168 1.18 -8.52 15.92
C LEU A 168 0.14 -9.28 15.10
N SER A 169 0.37 -10.56 14.84
CA SER A 169 -0.60 -11.42 14.17
C SER A 169 -0.65 -12.82 14.80
N HIS A 170 -1.71 -13.54 14.47
CA HIS A 170 -1.83 -14.96 14.75
C HIS A 170 -2.51 -15.65 13.59
N GLN A 171 -1.96 -16.77 13.16
CA GLN A 171 -2.47 -17.51 12.00
C GLN A 171 -3.26 -18.75 12.44
N PHE A 172 -4.47 -18.87 11.93
CA PHE A 172 -5.31 -20.06 12.03
C PHE A 172 -5.35 -20.76 10.69
N ILE A 173 -4.96 -22.04 10.67
CA ILE A 173 -4.94 -22.88 9.47
C ILE A 173 -5.97 -23.99 9.63
N ILE A 174 -6.87 -24.12 8.65
CA ILE A 174 -7.97 -25.09 8.65
C ILE A 174 -7.96 -25.81 7.30
N GLY A 175 -7.92 -27.13 7.32
CA GLY A 175 -7.95 -27.96 6.11
C GLY A 175 -6.68 -28.78 5.88
N SER A 176 -6.44 -29.15 4.65
CA SER A 176 -5.31 -29.97 4.21
C SER A 176 -4.38 -29.20 3.28
N GLU A 177 -3.18 -29.74 2.98
CA GLU A 177 -2.21 -29.10 2.06
C GLU A 177 -2.76 -28.74 0.67
N ASN A 178 -3.80 -29.44 0.19
CA ASN A 178 -4.40 -29.20 -1.12
C ASN A 178 -5.67 -28.35 -1.09
N GLN A 179 -6.24 -28.10 0.10
CA GLN A 179 -7.44 -27.31 0.32
C GLN A 179 -7.36 -26.68 1.72
N GLN A 180 -6.83 -25.47 1.80
CA GLN A 180 -6.49 -24.83 3.05
C GLN A 180 -7.14 -23.47 3.18
N TRP A 181 -7.82 -23.24 4.28
CA TRP A 181 -8.20 -21.91 4.73
C TRP A 181 -7.16 -21.36 5.68
N THR A 182 -6.82 -20.11 5.51
CA THR A 182 -5.97 -19.37 6.43
C THR A 182 -6.68 -18.09 6.86
N ILE A 183 -6.77 -17.86 8.17
CA ILE A 183 -7.31 -16.63 8.76
C ILE A 183 -6.21 -16.06 9.66
N GLU A 184 -5.78 -14.81 9.43
CA GLU A 184 -4.65 -14.25 10.16
C GLU A 184 -4.95 -12.83 10.67
N PRO A 185 -5.81 -12.68 11.72
CA PRO A 185 -6.06 -11.38 12.30
C PRO A 185 -4.76 -10.74 12.79
N SER A 186 -4.60 -9.45 12.47
CA SER A 186 -3.42 -8.66 12.81
C SER A 186 -3.79 -7.28 13.32
N ALA A 187 -2.95 -6.74 14.19
CA ALA A 187 -3.01 -5.36 14.65
C ALA A 187 -1.68 -4.69 14.33
N LEU A 188 -1.74 -3.51 13.72
CA LEU A 188 -0.58 -2.77 13.23
C LEU A 188 -0.58 -1.34 13.72
N VAL A 189 0.61 -0.76 13.75
CA VAL A 189 0.86 0.65 13.97
C VAL A 189 1.80 1.15 12.87
N ASN A 190 1.40 2.24 12.19
CA ASN A 190 2.09 2.79 11.04
C ASN A 190 2.68 4.15 11.35
N PHE A 191 3.96 4.33 11.03
CA PHE A 191 4.71 5.57 11.14
C PHE A 191 5.27 5.94 9.77
N SER A 192 5.25 7.23 9.43
CA SER A 192 5.91 7.70 8.22
C SER A 192 6.30 9.17 8.32
N SER A 193 7.24 9.60 7.49
CA SER A 193 7.39 11.00 7.11
C SER A 193 6.27 11.39 6.13
N LEU A 194 6.10 12.68 5.87
CA LEU A 194 4.89 13.20 5.21
C LEU A 194 5.18 14.02 3.95
N HIS A 195 6.37 13.88 3.36
CA HIS A 195 6.76 14.66 2.17
C HIS A 195 5.89 14.32 0.94
N TYR A 196 5.42 13.07 0.83
CA TYR A 196 4.50 12.65 -0.24
C TYR A 196 3.24 13.53 -0.31
N TYR A 197 2.80 14.06 0.83
CA TYR A 197 1.61 14.90 0.91
C TYR A 197 1.85 16.28 0.27
N GLU A 198 3.07 16.80 0.34
CA GLU A 198 3.46 18.03 -0.37
C GLU A 198 3.34 17.83 -1.88
N GLY A 199 3.89 16.73 -2.41
CA GLY A 199 3.81 16.37 -3.82
C GLY A 199 2.38 16.18 -4.30
N PHE A 200 1.57 15.44 -3.55
CA PHE A 200 0.16 15.23 -3.84
C PHE A 200 -0.64 16.53 -3.93
N THR A 201 -0.46 17.44 -2.98
CA THR A 201 -1.18 18.72 -2.94
C THR A 201 -0.74 19.62 -4.09
N ASN A 202 0.57 19.73 -4.35
CA ASN A 202 1.11 20.54 -5.43
C ASN A 202 0.65 20.04 -6.81
N ASN A 203 0.59 18.72 -7.02
CA ASN A 203 0.08 18.12 -8.25
C ASN A 203 -1.42 18.37 -8.47
N ARG A 204 -2.21 18.48 -7.40
CA ARG A 204 -3.64 18.78 -7.47
C ARG A 204 -3.93 20.22 -7.86
N ILE A 205 -3.17 21.18 -7.31
CA ILE A 205 -3.35 22.61 -7.55
C ILE A 205 -2.86 23.01 -8.95
N GLY A 206 -1.82 22.35 -9.46
CA GLY A 206 -1.27 22.58 -10.80
C GLY A 206 -2.12 22.07 -11.97
N ARG A 207 -3.30 21.49 -11.72
CA ARG A 207 -4.19 21.02 -12.81
C ARG A 207 -4.76 22.18 -13.60
N PRO A 208 -4.77 22.11 -14.96
CA PRO A 208 -5.40 23.11 -15.80
C PRO A 208 -6.90 23.17 -15.48
N GLY A 209 -7.39 24.26 -14.98
CA GLY A 209 -8.82 24.44 -14.69
C GLY A 209 -9.16 25.72 -13.93
N ILE A 210 -8.21 26.30 -13.20
CA ILE A 210 -8.44 27.61 -12.58
C ILE A 210 -7.94 28.68 -13.56
N ILE A 211 -8.83 29.15 -14.42
CA ILE A 211 -8.57 30.32 -15.26
C ILE A 211 -8.84 31.56 -14.42
N ILE A 212 -7.79 32.22 -13.97
CA ILE A 212 -7.91 33.53 -13.34
C ILE A 212 -7.81 34.57 -14.49
N PRO A 213 -8.85 35.38 -14.73
CA PRO A 213 -8.80 36.38 -15.77
C PRO A 213 -7.55 37.27 -15.63
N ASN A 214 -6.90 37.57 -16.76
CA ASN A 214 -5.71 38.39 -16.84
C ASN A 214 -4.46 37.85 -16.11
N SER A 215 -4.45 36.59 -15.67
CA SER A 215 -3.23 35.97 -15.14
C SER A 215 -2.36 35.42 -16.28
N SER A 216 -1.05 35.63 -16.16
CA SER A 216 -0.05 35.03 -17.05
C SER A 216 0.49 33.69 -16.51
N SER A 217 0.48 33.52 -15.19
CA SER A 217 0.81 32.27 -14.54
C SER A 217 0.25 32.18 -13.13
N VAL A 218 -0.06 30.96 -12.72
CA VAL A 218 -0.44 30.61 -11.35
C VAL A 218 0.51 29.52 -10.89
N SER A 219 1.17 29.71 -9.75
CA SER A 219 2.01 28.71 -9.10
C SER A 219 1.56 28.54 -7.66
N SER A 220 1.64 27.31 -7.16
CA SER A 220 1.39 27.00 -5.76
C SER A 220 2.51 26.12 -5.24
N SER A 221 2.97 26.40 -4.03
CA SER A 221 3.91 25.58 -3.30
C SER A 221 3.32 25.26 -1.94
N THR A 222 3.16 24.00 -1.65
CA THR A 222 2.63 23.51 -0.37
C THR A 222 3.74 22.83 0.40
N THR A 223 3.85 23.14 1.68
CA THR A 223 4.75 22.50 2.64
C THR A 223 3.95 21.92 3.80
N VAL A 224 4.41 20.78 4.31
CA VAL A 224 3.84 20.17 5.53
C VAL A 224 4.50 20.78 6.75
N ASN A 225 3.68 21.31 7.68
CA ASN A 225 4.18 22.07 8.83
C ASN A 225 4.95 21.21 9.86
N LYS A 226 4.71 19.89 9.85
CA LYS A 226 5.45 18.90 10.64
C LYS A 226 5.85 17.74 9.72
N SER A 227 6.98 17.85 9.04
CA SER A 227 7.49 16.84 8.12
C SER A 227 8.24 15.69 8.81
N GLY A 228 8.28 15.67 10.14
CA GLY A 228 8.97 14.64 10.91
C GLY A 228 8.28 13.27 10.83
N PHE A 229 9.03 12.25 11.21
CA PHE A 229 8.53 10.89 11.33
C PHE A 229 7.47 10.82 12.44
N THR A 230 6.26 10.40 12.10
CA THR A 230 5.10 10.46 13.00
C THR A 230 4.21 9.23 12.88
N LEU A 231 3.51 8.91 13.94
CA LEU A 231 2.45 7.90 13.94
C LEU A 231 1.29 8.38 13.07
N LEU A 232 0.91 7.58 12.07
CA LEU A 232 -0.16 7.92 11.12
C LEU A 232 -1.47 7.25 11.46
N ASP A 233 -1.46 5.96 11.79
CA ASP A 233 -2.68 5.22 12.14
C ASP A 233 -2.37 3.95 12.94
N TYR A 234 -3.43 3.36 13.43
CA TYR A 234 -3.52 1.96 13.85
C TYR A 234 -4.42 1.24 12.87
N GLU A 235 -4.14 -0.03 12.61
CA GLU A 235 -4.99 -0.86 11.76
C GLU A 235 -5.27 -2.22 12.41
N ILE A 236 -6.50 -2.68 12.21
CA ILE A 236 -6.88 -4.07 12.44
C ILE A 236 -7.19 -4.66 11.07
N ILE A 237 -6.49 -5.72 10.71
CA ILE A 237 -6.63 -6.39 9.42
C ILE A 237 -7.03 -7.84 9.69
N ILE A 238 -7.98 -8.33 8.90
CA ILE A 238 -8.44 -9.72 8.95
C ILE A 238 -8.29 -10.30 7.54
N PRO A 239 -7.08 -10.79 7.18
CA PRO A 239 -6.89 -11.55 5.96
C PRO A 239 -7.54 -12.92 6.10
N ILE A 240 -8.21 -13.33 5.02
CA ILE A 240 -8.77 -14.69 4.88
C ILE A 240 -8.37 -15.18 3.50
N SER A 241 -7.74 -16.33 3.42
CA SER A 241 -7.43 -16.97 2.16
C SER A 241 -7.93 -18.39 2.10
N TYR A 242 -8.23 -18.82 0.88
CA TYR A 242 -8.45 -20.22 0.54
C TYR A 242 -7.50 -20.61 -0.57
N ASP A 243 -6.69 -21.61 -0.32
CA ASP A 243 -5.72 -22.16 -1.24
C ASP A 243 -6.13 -23.55 -1.70
N ALA A 244 -6.37 -23.71 -3.00
CA ALA A 244 -6.41 -24.99 -3.66
C ALA A 244 -5.10 -25.21 -4.44
N LYS A 245 -4.92 -26.40 -5.01
CA LYS A 245 -3.67 -26.75 -5.68
C LYS A 245 -3.26 -25.77 -6.80
N THR A 246 -4.21 -25.31 -7.59
CA THR A 246 -3.98 -24.48 -8.79
C THR A 246 -4.72 -23.15 -8.78
N TRP A 247 -5.56 -22.90 -7.79
CA TRP A 247 -6.29 -21.64 -7.66
C TRP A 247 -6.56 -21.32 -6.20
N GLY A 248 -6.91 -20.10 -5.93
CA GLY A 248 -7.31 -19.67 -4.60
C GLY A 248 -8.09 -18.36 -4.60
N PHE A 249 -8.54 -18.03 -3.42
CA PHE A 249 -9.28 -16.80 -3.12
C PHE A 249 -8.61 -16.09 -1.95
N THR A 250 -8.62 -14.77 -1.99
CA THR A 250 -8.13 -13.91 -0.90
C THR A 250 -9.14 -12.84 -0.57
N SER A 251 -9.22 -12.49 0.69
CA SER A 251 -9.93 -11.30 1.15
C SER A 251 -9.18 -10.65 2.30
N ASN A 252 -9.11 -9.31 2.29
CA ASN A 252 -8.57 -8.51 3.37
C ASN A 252 -9.63 -7.53 3.83
N PHE A 253 -9.95 -7.53 5.11
CA PHE A 253 -10.86 -6.58 5.74
C PHE A 253 -10.06 -5.69 6.67
N THR A 254 -9.97 -4.40 6.36
CA THR A 254 -9.16 -3.45 7.12
C THR A 254 -10.02 -2.40 7.81
N PHE A 255 -9.78 -2.24 9.10
CA PHE A 255 -10.28 -1.14 9.91
C PHE A 255 -9.09 -0.26 10.28
N ALA A 256 -9.06 0.96 9.76
CA ALA A 256 -7.98 1.91 9.98
C ALA A 256 -8.45 3.07 10.87
N PHE A 257 -7.61 3.43 11.83
CA PHE A 257 -7.86 4.45 12.86
C PHE A 257 -6.79 5.54 12.73
N PRO A 258 -6.97 6.51 11.81
CA PRO A 258 -5.98 7.55 11.54
C PRO A 258 -5.74 8.44 12.76
N LYS A 259 -4.49 8.89 12.90
CA LYS A 259 -3.99 9.74 13.99
C LYS A 259 -3.18 10.89 13.40
N ASN A 260 -2.95 11.91 14.25
CA ASN A 260 -2.07 13.04 13.95
C ASN A 260 -2.41 13.73 12.61
N PRO A 261 -3.40 14.63 12.59
CA PRO A 261 -3.78 15.38 11.40
C PRO A 261 -2.60 16.08 10.73
N ILE A 262 -2.61 16.11 9.41
CA ILE A 262 -1.58 16.77 8.62
C ILE A 262 -1.97 18.25 8.45
N TYR A 263 -1.08 19.15 8.84
CA TYR A 263 -1.23 20.59 8.65
C TYR A 263 -0.30 21.05 7.53
N THR A 264 -0.82 21.88 6.63
CA THR A 264 -0.07 22.38 5.48
C THR A 264 -0.13 23.89 5.40
N THR A 265 0.95 24.50 4.91
CA THR A 265 1.01 25.88 4.48
C THR A 265 1.17 25.93 2.98
N SER A 266 0.25 26.57 2.27
CA SER A 266 0.30 26.77 0.82
C SER A 266 0.59 28.22 0.49
N VAL A 267 1.60 28.45 -0.35
CA VAL A 267 1.91 29.75 -0.91
C VAL A 267 1.49 29.78 -2.36
N ASN A 268 0.42 30.51 -2.66
CA ASN A 268 -0.11 30.71 -4.00
C ASN A 268 0.44 32.02 -4.57
N THR A 269 1.05 31.95 -5.74
CA THR A 269 1.55 33.11 -6.46
C THR A 269 0.84 33.23 -7.80
N ILE A 270 0.13 34.32 -7.99
CA ILE A 270 -0.55 34.69 -9.25
C ILE A 270 0.23 35.83 -9.86
N LYS A 271 0.73 35.66 -11.09
CA LYS A 271 1.33 36.73 -11.87
C LYS A 271 0.31 37.20 -12.91
N PHE A 272 0.10 38.49 -13.01
CA PHE A 272 -0.80 39.08 -13.97
C PHE A 272 -0.04 39.59 -15.22
N SER A 273 -0.75 39.73 -16.33
CA SER A 273 -0.17 40.16 -17.62
C SER A 273 0.42 41.59 -17.57
N ASN A 274 -0.05 42.40 -16.62
CA ASN A 274 0.45 43.77 -16.37
C ASN A 274 1.76 43.79 -15.53
N GLY A 275 2.34 42.63 -15.19
CA GLY A 275 3.54 42.53 -14.36
C GLY A 275 3.31 42.57 -12.86
N THR A 276 2.10 42.78 -12.40
CA THR A 276 1.78 42.70 -10.95
C THR A 276 1.75 41.25 -10.48
N GLN A 277 2.00 41.05 -9.18
CA GLN A 277 2.01 39.74 -8.55
C GLN A 277 1.18 39.77 -7.27
N LEU A 278 0.32 38.78 -7.09
CA LEU A 278 -0.39 38.53 -5.83
C LEU A 278 0.21 37.26 -5.19
N VAL A 279 0.62 37.38 -3.94
CA VAL A 279 1.09 36.25 -3.13
C VAL A 279 0.13 36.06 -1.98
N GLN A 280 -0.41 34.89 -1.83
CA GLN A 280 -1.32 34.53 -0.76
C GLN A 280 -0.78 33.30 -0.03
N THR A 281 -0.58 33.42 1.27
CA THR A 281 -0.25 32.30 2.15
C THR A 281 -1.51 31.79 2.82
N ILE A 282 -1.74 30.50 2.74
CA ILE A 282 -2.92 29.83 3.33
C ILE A 282 -2.42 28.70 4.20
N ASP A 283 -2.65 28.81 5.50
CA ASP A 283 -2.53 27.69 6.42
C ASP A 283 -3.84 26.91 6.39
N SER A 284 -3.75 25.63 6.10
CA SER A 284 -4.92 24.80 5.96
C SER A 284 -4.69 23.41 6.55
N THR A 285 -5.78 22.88 7.08
CA THR A 285 -5.89 21.45 7.34
C THR A 285 -6.82 20.91 6.25
N PRO A 286 -6.37 20.02 5.35
CA PRO A 286 -7.24 19.44 4.35
C PRO A 286 -8.47 18.80 4.99
N TYR A 287 -9.58 18.80 4.29
CA TYR A 287 -10.85 18.27 4.82
C TYR A 287 -10.73 16.82 5.30
N SER A 288 -9.95 16.01 4.60
CA SER A 288 -9.64 14.63 5.00
C SER A 288 -8.93 14.53 6.35
N GLU A 289 -8.17 15.55 6.74
CA GLU A 289 -7.41 15.61 7.97
C GLU A 289 -8.19 16.27 9.13
N THR A 290 -9.13 17.17 8.84
CA THR A 290 -10.00 17.76 9.86
C THR A 290 -11.01 16.78 10.42
N ASN A 291 -11.25 15.68 9.70
CA ASN A 291 -12.30 14.70 10.02
C ASN A 291 -11.76 13.28 10.00
N LEU A 292 -10.68 13.06 10.77
CA LEU A 292 -10.07 11.73 10.93
C LEU A 292 -11.08 10.78 11.59
N LYS A 293 -11.77 10.02 10.75
CA LYS A 293 -12.72 8.97 11.20
C LYS A 293 -12.12 7.61 10.90
N THR A 294 -12.49 6.63 11.71
CA THR A 294 -12.27 5.22 11.40
C THR A 294 -12.78 4.92 10.00
N THR A 295 -11.95 4.29 9.21
CA THR A 295 -12.28 3.87 7.84
C THR A 295 -12.26 2.36 7.74
N PHE A 296 -13.19 1.85 6.95
CA PHE A 296 -13.24 0.44 6.57
C PHE A 296 -13.07 0.32 5.06
N PHE A 297 -12.26 -0.64 4.65
CA PHE A 297 -12.16 -1.04 3.26
C PHE A 297 -11.89 -2.53 3.15
N ALA A 298 -12.24 -3.09 2.01
CA ALA A 298 -12.08 -4.50 1.74
C ALA A 298 -11.40 -4.71 0.39
N GLU A 299 -10.60 -5.75 0.34
CA GLU A 299 -10.01 -6.24 -0.87
C GLU A 299 -10.35 -7.70 -1.07
N LEU A 300 -10.69 -8.08 -2.30
CA LEU A 300 -11.05 -9.43 -2.69
C LEU A 300 -10.22 -9.83 -3.92
N GLY A 301 -9.71 -11.04 -3.94
CA GLY A 301 -8.89 -11.53 -5.03
C GLY A 301 -9.17 -12.99 -5.37
N VAL A 302 -9.01 -13.32 -6.64
CA VAL A 302 -8.97 -14.70 -7.12
C VAL A 302 -7.70 -14.89 -7.93
N TYR A 303 -7.03 -16.01 -7.78
CA TYR A 303 -5.81 -16.29 -8.51
C TYR A 303 -5.74 -17.74 -9.03
N PHE A 304 -4.88 -17.91 -10.01
CA PHE A 304 -4.50 -19.20 -10.60
C PHE A 304 -2.98 -19.33 -10.60
N LYS A 305 -2.49 -20.55 -10.28
CA LYS A 305 -1.08 -20.96 -10.32
C LYS A 305 -0.87 -21.92 -11.49
N PHE A 306 0.23 -21.76 -12.22
CA PHE A 306 0.59 -22.58 -13.39
C PHE A 306 2.10 -22.74 -13.53
#